data_05347b2da1166e13274ae11b4246907e
#
_entry.id   05347b2da1166e13274ae11b4246907e
#
_cell.length_a   1.000
_cell.length_b   1.000
_cell.length_c   1.000
_cell.angle_alpha   90.00
_cell.angle_beta   90.00
_cell.angle_gamma   90.00
#
_symmetry.space_group_name_H-M   'P 1'
#
loop_
_entity.id
_entity.type
_entity.pdbx_description
1 polymer ?
#
loop_
_entity_poly.entity_id
_entity_poly.type
_entity_poly.pdbx_seq_one_letter_code
_entity_poly.pdbx_strand_id
1 'polypeptide(L)'
;MFVVAGEALMDVFTGATTPTGIALDARIGGSPLNVAFGLARMGQPVAFLGGISSGELGGRLVDALRAEGVALDAVHRSAAPTTISLIGVDAKGVPEYAFYGEGAADRTLPLAALERMPATARALHVGSYTMVVGETAATQRALVERVAGQVVVSYDPNLRLNVEPDVQAWRATLDWMLPRVDILKLSDEDLGLLYPGIDPAAFAADCLGKGAGLVVLTRGGKGAFAWHASGVVDVPPV
;
A
#
# COMPACT_ATOMS: atom_id res chain seq x y z
N MET A 1 -2.88 16.40 9.96
CA MET A 1 -2.73 15.94 8.57
C MET A 1 -2.46 14.44 8.59
N PHE A 2 -3.05 13.68 7.66
CA PHE A 2 -2.66 12.30 7.38
C PHE A 2 -1.45 12.29 6.45
N VAL A 3 -0.56 11.33 6.62
CA VAL A 3 0.53 11.06 5.67
C VAL A 3 0.35 9.63 5.17
N VAL A 4 0.35 9.47 3.86
CA VAL A 4 0.30 8.14 3.22
C VAL A 4 1.61 7.92 2.50
N ALA A 5 2.33 6.85 2.85
CA ALA A 5 3.61 6.54 2.26
C ALA A 5 3.58 5.20 1.53
N GLY A 6 4.11 5.17 0.30
CA GLY A 6 4.18 3.96 -0.50
C GLY A 6 4.23 4.21 -2.00
N GLU A 7 3.74 3.23 -2.77
CA GLU A 7 3.78 3.27 -4.22
C GLU A 7 2.68 4.10 -4.85
N ALA A 8 3.04 4.65 -6.01
CA ALA A 8 2.14 5.19 -7.03
C ALA A 8 2.59 4.64 -8.38
N LEU A 9 1.72 3.98 -9.10
CA LEU A 9 2.03 3.22 -10.30
C LEU A 9 0.94 3.34 -11.37
N MET A 10 1.16 2.73 -12.53
CA MET A 10 0.15 2.58 -13.56
C MET A 10 -0.31 1.12 -13.65
N ASP A 11 -1.59 0.89 -13.45
CA ASP A 11 -2.25 -0.37 -13.82
C ASP A 11 -2.61 -0.31 -15.30
N VAL A 12 -2.08 -1.24 -16.09
CA VAL A 12 -2.23 -1.26 -17.56
C VAL A 12 -3.01 -2.51 -17.96
N PHE A 13 -4.22 -2.31 -18.43
CA PHE A 13 -5.10 -3.38 -18.85
C PHE A 13 -4.91 -3.66 -20.34
N THR A 14 -4.73 -4.94 -20.69
CA THR A 14 -4.69 -5.37 -22.09
C THR A 14 -6.11 -5.38 -22.67
N GLY A 15 -6.24 -4.81 -23.88
CA GLY A 15 -7.51 -4.74 -24.61
C GLY A 15 -7.47 -5.53 -25.92
N ALA A 16 -8.20 -5.02 -26.91
CA ALA A 16 -8.31 -5.66 -28.21
C ALA A 16 -6.95 -5.80 -28.93
N THR A 17 -6.73 -6.93 -29.56
CA THR A 17 -5.54 -7.20 -30.38
C THR A 17 -5.79 -6.88 -31.85
N THR A 18 -4.73 -6.46 -32.55
CA THR A 18 -4.68 -6.33 -34.00
C THR A 18 -3.54 -7.23 -34.54
N PRO A 19 -3.41 -7.43 -35.86
CA PRO A 19 -2.31 -8.23 -36.40
C PRO A 19 -0.90 -7.73 -36.00
N THR A 20 -0.77 -6.45 -35.65
CA THR A 20 0.53 -5.81 -35.36
C THR A 20 0.58 -5.10 -33.99
N GLY A 21 -0.48 -5.24 -33.17
CA GLY A 21 -0.52 -4.51 -31.91
C GLY A 21 -1.56 -5.02 -30.93
N ILE A 22 -1.54 -4.42 -29.75
CA ILE A 22 -2.51 -4.63 -28.68
C ILE A 22 -2.90 -3.26 -28.09
N ALA A 23 -4.18 -3.03 -27.87
CA ALA A 23 -4.63 -1.85 -27.14
C ALA A 23 -4.30 -1.97 -25.66
N LEU A 24 -3.86 -0.88 -25.05
CA LEU A 24 -3.56 -0.80 -23.62
C LEU A 24 -4.36 0.35 -23.02
N ASP A 25 -5.08 0.07 -21.91
CA ASP A 25 -5.76 1.09 -21.09
C ASP A 25 -4.96 1.25 -19.79
N ALA A 26 -4.27 2.38 -19.65
CA ALA A 26 -3.43 2.68 -18.50
C ALA A 26 -4.21 3.54 -17.49
N ARG A 27 -4.32 3.05 -16.27
CA ARG A 27 -5.00 3.70 -15.16
C ARG A 27 -4.06 3.94 -14.00
N ILE A 28 -4.32 5.01 -13.26
CA ILE A 28 -3.59 5.33 -12.04
C ILE A 28 -3.92 4.30 -10.97
N GLY A 29 -2.88 3.75 -10.34
CA GLY A 29 -2.96 2.71 -9.32
C GLY A 29 -1.92 2.87 -8.22
N GLY A 30 -1.90 1.90 -7.33
CA GLY A 30 -1.08 1.86 -6.11
C GLY A 30 -1.96 1.89 -4.86
N SER A 31 -1.79 0.90 -3.99
CA SER A 31 -2.62 0.79 -2.79
C SER A 31 -2.52 2.04 -1.89
N PRO A 32 -1.31 2.51 -1.52
CA PRO A 32 -1.19 3.74 -0.74
C PRO A 32 -1.73 4.97 -1.46
N LEU A 33 -1.51 5.10 -2.78
CA LEU A 33 -2.08 6.21 -3.54
C LEU A 33 -3.60 6.24 -3.47
N ASN A 34 -4.25 5.07 -3.58
CA ASN A 34 -5.71 4.96 -3.46
C ASN A 34 -6.20 5.32 -2.05
N VAL A 35 -5.43 5.00 -1.00
CA VAL A 35 -5.73 5.46 0.37
C VAL A 35 -5.64 6.98 0.47
N ALA A 36 -4.64 7.61 -0.15
CA ALA A 36 -4.53 9.07 -0.18
C ALA A 36 -5.74 9.71 -0.87
N PHE A 37 -6.18 9.17 -2.01
CA PHE A 37 -7.39 9.61 -2.69
C PHE A 37 -8.65 9.46 -1.83
N GLY A 38 -8.81 8.30 -1.18
CA GLY A 38 -9.94 8.05 -0.30
C GLY A 38 -10.03 9.05 0.84
N LEU A 39 -8.89 9.32 1.51
CA LEU A 39 -8.82 10.31 2.59
C LEU A 39 -9.15 11.73 2.09
N ALA A 40 -8.60 12.15 0.95
CA ALA A 40 -8.87 13.45 0.36
C ALA A 40 -10.36 13.62 0.02
N ARG A 41 -10.97 12.62 -0.62
CA ARG A 41 -12.41 12.60 -0.95
C ARG A 41 -13.31 12.64 0.28
N MET A 42 -12.83 12.13 1.42
CA MET A 42 -13.51 12.27 2.73
C MET A 42 -13.23 13.62 3.39
N GLY A 43 -12.61 14.58 2.69
CA GLY A 43 -12.32 15.92 3.21
C GLY A 43 -11.18 15.96 4.23
N GLN A 44 -10.36 14.90 4.32
CA GLN A 44 -9.25 14.89 5.26
C GLN A 44 -7.99 15.54 4.66
N PRO A 45 -7.26 16.38 5.42
CA PRO A 45 -5.99 16.91 4.96
C PRO A 45 -4.95 15.78 4.90
N VAL A 46 -4.48 15.45 3.69
CA VAL A 46 -3.57 14.33 3.41
C VAL A 46 -2.39 14.77 2.56
N ALA A 47 -1.20 14.22 2.85
CA ALA A 47 0.01 14.33 2.06
C ALA A 47 0.44 12.94 1.57
N PHE A 48 0.98 12.87 0.35
CA PHE A 48 1.58 11.66 -0.18
C PHE A 48 3.10 11.71 -0.07
N LEU A 49 3.72 10.71 0.58
CA LEU A 49 5.15 10.55 0.72
C LEU A 49 5.59 9.32 -0.07
N GLY A 50 6.23 9.51 -1.20
CA GLY A 50 6.65 8.41 -2.07
C GLY A 50 7.52 8.88 -3.22
N GLY A 51 8.19 7.92 -3.86
CA GLY A 51 8.96 8.16 -5.08
C GLY A 51 8.05 8.17 -6.30
N ILE A 52 8.06 9.27 -7.07
CA ILE A 52 7.31 9.38 -8.33
C ILE A 52 8.26 9.81 -9.45
N SER A 53 8.22 9.10 -10.57
CA SER A 53 9.01 9.41 -11.75
C SER A 53 8.81 10.85 -12.23
N SER A 54 9.91 11.50 -12.69
CA SER A 54 9.83 12.79 -13.38
C SER A 54 9.38 12.68 -14.84
N GLY A 55 9.27 11.47 -15.38
CA GLY A 55 8.75 11.22 -16.73
C GLY A 55 7.24 11.44 -16.86
N GLU A 56 6.70 11.21 -18.06
CA GLU A 56 5.30 11.51 -18.41
C GLU A 56 4.30 10.80 -17.50
N LEU A 57 4.44 9.48 -17.29
CA LEU A 57 3.53 8.72 -16.42
C LEU A 57 3.57 9.21 -14.98
N GLY A 58 4.77 9.54 -14.48
CA GLY A 58 4.90 10.16 -13.15
C GLY A 58 4.29 11.56 -13.08
N GLY A 59 4.31 12.32 -14.17
CA GLY A 59 3.56 13.58 -14.30
C GLY A 59 2.06 13.37 -14.11
N ARG A 60 1.49 12.36 -14.77
CA ARG A 60 0.07 11.97 -14.63
C ARG A 60 -0.31 11.61 -13.19
N LEU A 61 0.55 10.87 -12.48
CA LEU A 61 0.34 10.53 -11.07
C LEU A 61 0.30 11.77 -10.18
N VAL A 62 1.23 12.70 -10.39
CA VAL A 62 1.28 13.98 -9.64
C VAL A 62 0.06 14.84 -9.94
N ASP A 63 -0.36 14.92 -11.20
CA ASP A 63 -1.53 15.71 -11.58
C ASP A 63 -2.81 15.15 -10.97
N ALA A 64 -2.95 13.83 -10.91
CA ALA A 64 -4.08 13.20 -10.24
C ALA A 64 -4.08 13.43 -8.73
N LEU A 65 -2.95 13.29 -8.05
CA LEU A 65 -2.83 13.63 -6.62
C LEU A 65 -3.24 15.09 -6.38
N ARG A 66 -2.77 16.01 -7.23
CA ARG A 66 -3.13 17.43 -7.13
C ARG A 66 -4.61 17.66 -7.35
N ALA A 67 -5.21 17.01 -8.35
CA ALA A 67 -6.63 17.14 -8.66
C ALA A 67 -7.54 16.66 -7.51
N GLU A 68 -7.11 15.64 -6.76
CA GLU A 68 -7.80 15.17 -5.57
C GLU A 68 -7.49 16.00 -4.29
N GLY A 69 -6.65 17.04 -4.39
CA GLY A 69 -6.32 17.90 -3.24
C GLY A 69 -5.29 17.30 -2.28
N VAL A 70 -4.53 16.29 -2.69
CA VAL A 70 -3.45 15.71 -1.89
C VAL A 70 -2.25 16.63 -1.91
N ALA A 71 -1.67 16.92 -0.74
CA ALA A 71 -0.44 17.73 -0.62
C ALA A 71 0.77 16.97 -1.20
N LEU A 72 1.58 17.67 -1.99
CA LEU A 72 2.67 17.08 -2.79
C LEU A 72 4.06 17.40 -2.24
N ASP A 73 4.18 18.19 -1.17
CA ASP A 73 5.48 18.64 -0.63
C ASP A 73 6.38 17.48 -0.18
N ALA A 74 5.77 16.34 0.18
CA ALA A 74 6.48 15.13 0.56
C ALA A 74 6.80 14.19 -0.62
N VAL A 75 6.35 14.50 -1.84
CA VAL A 75 6.65 13.69 -3.04
C VAL A 75 8.13 13.84 -3.41
N HIS A 76 8.82 12.71 -3.54
CA HIS A 76 10.18 12.66 -4.07
C HIS A 76 10.12 12.41 -5.59
N ARG A 77 10.57 13.40 -6.39
CA ARG A 77 10.67 13.23 -7.85
C ARG A 77 11.99 12.58 -8.23
N SER A 78 11.93 11.50 -9.00
CA SER A 78 13.08 10.70 -9.42
C SER A 78 13.14 10.59 -10.94
N ALA A 79 14.35 10.49 -11.51
CA ALA A 79 14.53 10.17 -12.93
C ALA A 79 14.25 8.68 -13.24
N ALA A 80 14.11 7.82 -12.22
CA ALA A 80 13.74 6.42 -12.38
C ALA A 80 12.35 6.26 -13.03
N PRO A 81 12.07 5.16 -13.73
CA PRO A 81 10.79 4.93 -14.40
C PRO A 81 9.63 4.79 -13.40
N THR A 82 8.40 4.92 -13.90
CA THR A 82 7.19 4.56 -13.16
C THR A 82 6.98 3.05 -13.21
N THR A 83 6.65 2.41 -12.11
CA THR A 83 6.20 1.01 -12.08
C THR A 83 4.95 0.83 -12.93
N ILE A 84 4.92 -0.22 -13.74
CA ILE A 84 3.76 -0.65 -14.53
C ILE A 84 3.33 -2.03 -14.03
N SER A 85 2.07 -2.15 -13.64
CA SER A 85 1.38 -3.42 -13.38
C SER A 85 0.57 -3.75 -14.65
N LEU A 86 1.06 -4.67 -15.47
CA LEU A 86 0.34 -5.12 -16.66
C LEU A 86 -0.67 -6.19 -16.24
N ILE A 87 -1.92 -5.95 -16.59
CA ILE A 87 -3.05 -6.81 -16.23
C ILE A 87 -3.64 -7.38 -17.52
N GLY A 88 -3.39 -8.66 -17.74
CA GLY A 88 -3.98 -9.42 -18.83
C GLY A 88 -5.01 -10.43 -18.30
N VAL A 89 -5.56 -11.20 -19.20
CA VAL A 89 -6.33 -12.39 -18.88
C VAL A 89 -5.72 -13.57 -19.61
N ASP A 90 -5.59 -14.70 -18.93
CA ASP A 90 -5.14 -15.94 -19.57
C ASP A 90 -6.21 -16.51 -20.52
N ALA A 91 -5.89 -17.60 -21.21
CA ALA A 91 -6.81 -18.28 -22.11
C ALA A 91 -8.10 -18.80 -21.44
N LYS A 92 -8.16 -18.81 -20.10
CA LYS A 92 -9.31 -19.22 -19.30
C LYS A 92 -10.07 -18.02 -18.72
N GLY A 93 -9.64 -16.77 -19.04
CA GLY A 93 -10.23 -15.55 -18.50
C GLY A 93 -9.79 -15.22 -17.06
N VAL A 94 -8.74 -15.86 -16.54
CA VAL A 94 -8.18 -15.57 -15.23
C VAL A 94 -7.23 -14.38 -15.33
N PRO A 95 -7.34 -13.35 -14.46
CA PRO A 95 -6.40 -12.24 -14.47
C PRO A 95 -4.95 -12.70 -14.24
N GLU A 96 -4.05 -12.25 -15.10
CA GLU A 96 -2.62 -12.44 -14.99
C GLU A 96 -1.94 -11.09 -14.79
N TYR A 97 -1.08 -10.99 -13.80
CA TYR A 97 -0.41 -9.75 -13.41
C TYR A 97 1.09 -9.87 -13.65
N ALA A 98 1.67 -8.94 -14.41
CA ALA A 98 3.10 -8.79 -14.57
C ALA A 98 3.55 -7.40 -14.11
N PHE A 99 4.49 -7.33 -13.15
CA PHE A 99 5.01 -6.08 -12.62
C PHE A 99 6.35 -5.73 -13.28
N TYR A 100 6.42 -4.54 -13.86
CA TYR A 100 7.63 -3.93 -14.42
C TYR A 100 8.03 -2.75 -13.54
N GLY A 101 8.81 -2.98 -12.50
CA GLY A 101 9.12 -1.96 -11.51
C GLY A 101 10.51 -2.11 -10.88
N GLU A 102 11.40 -2.95 -11.44
CA GLU A 102 12.78 -3.00 -10.96
C GLU A 102 13.47 -1.65 -11.19
N GLY A 103 14.10 -1.10 -10.15
CA GLY A 103 14.71 0.22 -10.19
C GLY A 103 13.74 1.39 -10.39
N ALA A 104 12.43 1.19 -10.28
CA ALA A 104 11.43 2.24 -10.45
C ALA A 104 11.40 3.21 -9.26
N ALA A 105 10.84 4.40 -9.49
CA ALA A 105 10.86 5.52 -8.54
C ALA A 105 10.23 5.18 -7.18
N ASP A 106 9.19 4.38 -7.16
CA ASP A 106 8.51 3.92 -5.94
C ASP A 106 9.32 2.90 -5.12
N ARG A 107 10.36 2.28 -5.72
CA ARG A 107 11.25 1.31 -5.05
C ARG A 107 12.61 1.89 -4.67
N THR A 108 12.89 3.13 -5.07
CA THR A 108 14.18 3.81 -4.88
C THR A 108 14.04 5.11 -4.08
N LEU A 109 13.11 5.15 -3.12
CA LEU A 109 12.90 6.31 -2.26
C LEU A 109 14.08 6.43 -1.28
N PRO A 110 14.91 7.50 -1.36
CA PRO A 110 16.07 7.65 -0.51
C PRO A 110 15.69 8.07 0.91
N LEU A 111 16.52 7.74 1.89
CA LEU A 111 16.30 8.11 3.30
C LEU A 111 16.13 9.63 3.49
N ALA A 112 16.82 10.45 2.69
CA ALA A 112 16.68 11.91 2.72
C ALA A 112 15.25 12.40 2.41
N ALA A 113 14.39 11.59 1.77
CA ALA A 113 12.99 11.94 1.54
C ALA A 113 12.20 12.11 2.85
N LEU A 114 12.65 11.52 3.95
CA LEU A 114 12.01 11.65 5.27
C LEU A 114 12.05 13.08 5.82
N GLU A 115 12.97 13.92 5.39
CA GLU A 115 13.01 15.34 5.75
C GLU A 115 11.79 16.14 5.26
N ARG A 116 11.05 15.57 4.30
CA ARG A 116 9.84 16.18 3.74
C ARG A 116 8.57 15.77 4.49
N MET A 117 8.69 14.93 5.53
CA MET A 117 7.52 14.56 6.32
C MET A 117 6.91 15.81 6.98
N PRO A 118 5.60 16.08 6.78
CA PRO A 118 4.95 17.23 7.40
C PRO A 118 5.02 17.19 8.93
N ALA A 119 5.50 18.26 9.55
CA ALA A 119 5.55 18.38 11.01
C ALA A 119 4.15 18.32 11.67
N THR A 120 3.09 18.57 10.89
CA THR A 120 1.69 18.51 11.34
C THR A 120 1.07 17.12 11.17
N ALA A 121 1.87 16.09 10.85
CA ALA A 121 1.39 14.72 10.74
C ALA A 121 0.78 14.24 12.07
N ARG A 122 -0.39 13.61 11.98
CA ARG A 122 -1.12 13.00 13.10
C ARG A 122 -1.37 11.51 12.90
N ALA A 123 -1.24 11.05 11.65
CA ALA A 123 -1.32 9.64 11.28
C ALA A 123 -0.42 9.36 10.10
N LEU A 124 0.16 8.17 10.09
CA LEU A 124 0.93 7.61 8.99
C LEU A 124 0.26 6.31 8.53
N HIS A 125 -0.02 6.20 7.23
CA HIS A 125 -0.38 4.94 6.60
C HIS A 125 0.77 4.45 5.73
N VAL A 126 1.14 3.18 5.90
CA VAL A 126 2.13 2.46 5.09
C VAL A 126 1.57 1.11 4.67
N GLY A 127 2.09 0.52 3.60
CA GLY A 127 1.65 -0.82 3.20
C GLY A 127 2.21 -1.29 1.87
N SER A 128 1.68 -2.42 1.43
CA SER A 128 1.98 -3.05 0.16
C SER A 128 3.46 -3.42 -0.01
N TYR A 129 3.88 -3.71 -1.24
CA TYR A 129 5.22 -4.22 -1.53
C TYR A 129 6.35 -3.23 -1.21
N THR A 130 6.08 -1.93 -1.15
CA THR A 130 7.10 -0.93 -0.80
C THR A 130 7.58 -1.03 0.65
N MET A 131 6.87 -1.78 1.50
CA MET A 131 7.35 -2.15 2.84
C MET A 131 8.32 -3.34 2.84
N VAL A 132 8.43 -4.05 1.71
CA VAL A 132 9.18 -5.32 1.63
C VAL A 132 10.36 -5.21 0.65
N VAL A 133 10.23 -4.48 -0.48
CA VAL A 133 11.24 -4.47 -1.54
C VAL A 133 11.91 -3.11 -1.73
N GLY A 134 13.14 -3.16 -2.23
CA GLY A 134 13.92 -2.00 -2.65
C GLY A 134 14.44 -1.12 -1.50
N GLU A 135 15.04 0.01 -1.85
CA GLU A 135 15.54 1.01 -0.92
C GLU A 135 14.37 1.66 -0.13
N THR A 136 13.22 1.76 -0.77
CA THR A 136 11.99 2.31 -0.17
C THR A 136 11.57 1.56 1.09
N ALA A 137 11.75 0.23 1.15
CA ALA A 137 11.42 -0.55 2.35
C ALA A 137 12.24 -0.11 3.56
N ALA A 138 13.55 0.10 3.40
CA ALA A 138 14.41 0.61 4.47
C ALA A 138 14.01 2.03 4.88
N THR A 139 13.71 2.90 3.90
CA THR A 139 13.27 4.27 4.16
C THR A 139 11.93 4.32 4.90
N GLN A 140 10.95 3.50 4.51
CA GLN A 140 9.66 3.46 5.20
C GLN A 140 9.77 2.85 6.61
N ARG A 141 10.64 1.85 6.81
CA ARG A 141 10.94 1.35 8.16
C ARG A 141 11.53 2.44 9.05
N ALA A 142 12.50 3.20 8.57
CA ALA A 142 13.05 4.34 9.31
C ALA A 142 11.99 5.41 9.59
N LEU A 143 11.04 5.64 8.67
CA LEU A 143 9.91 6.53 8.89
C LEU A 143 9.01 6.03 10.02
N VAL A 144 8.62 4.76 10.00
CA VAL A 144 7.79 4.15 11.06
C VAL A 144 8.52 4.23 12.41
N GLU A 145 9.80 3.90 12.49
CA GLU A 145 10.60 4.00 13.73
C GLU A 145 10.63 5.43 14.28
N ARG A 146 10.75 6.42 13.39
CA ARG A 146 10.78 7.83 13.77
C ARG A 146 9.47 8.32 14.39
N VAL A 147 8.31 7.76 13.98
CA VAL A 147 7.00 8.32 14.33
C VAL A 147 6.14 7.41 15.22
N ALA A 148 6.48 6.13 15.36
CA ALA A 148 5.75 5.19 16.21
C ALA A 148 5.61 5.72 17.65
N GLY A 149 4.40 5.65 18.20
CA GLY A 149 4.06 6.21 19.51
C GLY A 149 3.91 7.75 19.56
N GLN A 150 4.17 8.46 18.45
CA GLN A 150 3.97 9.90 18.33
C GLN A 150 2.76 10.26 17.47
N VAL A 151 2.48 9.45 16.45
CA VAL A 151 1.32 9.56 15.57
C VAL A 151 0.65 8.20 15.45
N VAL A 152 -0.61 8.17 15.02
CA VAL A 152 -1.30 6.90 14.70
C VAL A 152 -0.63 6.26 13.48
N VAL A 153 -0.16 5.02 13.61
CA VAL A 153 0.42 4.24 12.51
C VAL A 153 -0.59 3.19 12.03
N SER A 154 -0.93 3.23 10.75
CA SER A 154 -1.77 2.24 10.07
C SER A 154 -0.95 1.45 9.06
N TYR A 155 -1.12 0.13 9.05
CA TYR A 155 -0.44 -0.77 8.13
C TYR A 155 -1.42 -1.72 7.42
N ASP A 156 -1.29 -1.81 6.09
CA ASP A 156 -1.96 -2.81 5.26
C ASP A 156 -0.91 -3.60 4.47
N PRO A 157 -0.64 -4.87 4.80
CA PRO A 157 0.33 -5.69 4.06
C PRO A 157 0.05 -5.74 2.57
N ASN A 158 -1.22 -5.89 2.18
CA ASN A 158 -1.69 -5.88 0.80
C ASN A 158 -0.74 -6.61 -0.15
N LEU A 159 -0.59 -7.93 0.07
CA LEU A 159 0.45 -8.78 -0.52
C LEU A 159 0.47 -8.72 -2.05
N ARG A 160 1.66 -8.70 -2.60
CA ARG A 160 1.93 -8.79 -4.04
C ARG A 160 3.02 -9.84 -4.29
N LEU A 161 2.65 -11.13 -4.27
CA LEU A 161 3.60 -12.26 -4.42
C LEU A 161 4.26 -12.30 -5.80
N ASN A 162 3.71 -11.63 -6.79
CA ASN A 162 4.34 -11.41 -8.09
C ASN A 162 5.41 -10.30 -8.09
N VAL A 163 5.54 -9.53 -6.99
CA VAL A 163 6.63 -8.57 -6.75
C VAL A 163 7.67 -9.16 -5.82
N GLU A 164 7.22 -9.72 -4.70
CA GLU A 164 8.06 -10.45 -3.74
C GLU A 164 7.42 -11.81 -3.44
N PRO A 165 7.91 -12.90 -4.07
CA PRO A 165 7.33 -14.23 -3.92
C PRO A 165 7.64 -14.89 -2.57
N ASP A 166 8.66 -14.41 -1.84
CA ASP A 166 8.98 -14.97 -0.53
C ASP A 166 8.00 -14.50 0.54
N VAL A 167 7.04 -15.36 0.88
CA VAL A 167 6.06 -15.11 1.96
C VAL A 167 6.75 -14.85 3.31
N GLN A 168 7.97 -15.36 3.55
CA GLN A 168 8.69 -15.13 4.81
C GLN A 168 9.12 -13.65 4.94
N ALA A 169 9.46 -12.98 3.82
CA ALA A 169 9.77 -11.55 3.83
C ALA A 169 8.55 -10.72 4.29
N TRP A 170 7.35 -11.11 3.85
CA TRP A 170 6.09 -10.48 4.28
C TRP A 170 5.77 -10.74 5.75
N ARG A 171 5.94 -12.00 6.22
CA ARG A 171 5.76 -12.35 7.63
C ARG A 171 6.74 -11.58 8.53
N ALA A 172 8.02 -11.54 8.16
CA ALA A 172 9.04 -10.81 8.90
C ALA A 172 8.72 -9.31 8.98
N THR A 173 8.18 -8.73 7.89
CA THR A 173 7.74 -7.34 7.87
C THR A 173 6.53 -7.13 8.78
N LEU A 174 5.54 -8.02 8.75
CA LEU A 174 4.38 -7.96 9.64
C LEU A 174 4.80 -8.06 11.10
N ASP A 175 5.62 -9.05 11.46
CA ASP A 175 6.10 -9.23 12.84
C ASP A 175 6.90 -8.00 13.34
N TRP A 176 7.67 -7.38 12.44
CA TRP A 176 8.39 -6.14 12.76
C TRP A 176 7.43 -4.96 12.95
N MET A 177 6.31 -4.90 12.20
CA MET A 177 5.31 -3.85 12.31
C MET A 177 4.45 -3.96 13.58
N LEU A 178 4.11 -5.17 14.04
CA LEU A 178 3.13 -5.39 15.11
C LEU A 178 3.37 -4.56 16.38
N PRO A 179 4.60 -4.42 16.93
CA PRO A 179 4.82 -3.57 18.11
C PRO A 179 4.85 -2.05 17.80
N ARG A 180 4.63 -1.64 16.56
CA ARG A 180 4.73 -0.25 16.07
C ARG A 180 3.46 0.28 15.45
N VAL A 181 2.46 -0.59 15.25
CA VAL A 181 1.23 -0.27 14.52
C VAL A 181 0.05 -0.10 15.48
N ASP A 182 -0.72 0.96 15.29
CA ASP A 182 -1.99 1.17 16.01
C ASP A 182 -3.14 0.48 15.29
N ILE A 183 -3.13 0.46 13.95
CA ILE A 183 -4.18 -0.14 13.12
C ILE A 183 -3.55 -1.07 12.10
N LEU A 184 -3.73 -2.37 12.30
CA LEU A 184 -3.43 -3.38 11.28
C LEU A 184 -4.70 -3.68 10.49
N LYS A 185 -4.68 -3.50 9.17
CA LYS A 185 -5.74 -3.96 8.27
C LYS A 185 -5.17 -4.96 7.28
N LEU A 186 -5.88 -6.04 7.00
CA LEU A 186 -5.55 -6.98 5.93
C LEU A 186 -6.85 -7.58 5.37
N SER A 187 -6.76 -8.22 4.20
CA SER A 187 -7.85 -9.00 3.63
C SER A 187 -7.81 -10.46 4.12
N ASP A 188 -8.92 -11.18 3.97
CA ASP A 188 -8.98 -12.63 4.19
C ASP A 188 -8.09 -13.39 3.18
N GLU A 189 -7.92 -12.85 1.98
CA GLU A 189 -6.99 -13.35 0.97
C GLU A 189 -5.53 -13.21 1.45
N ASP A 190 -5.12 -12.03 1.91
CA ASP A 190 -3.78 -11.80 2.46
C ASP A 190 -3.51 -12.71 3.67
N LEU A 191 -4.50 -12.86 4.56
CA LEU A 191 -4.38 -13.75 5.72
C LEU A 191 -4.18 -15.20 5.28
N GLY A 192 -4.93 -15.66 4.28
CA GLY A 192 -4.80 -17.01 3.72
C GLY A 192 -3.44 -17.27 3.07
N LEU A 193 -2.84 -16.26 2.42
CA LEU A 193 -1.49 -16.33 1.85
C LEU A 193 -0.40 -16.32 2.94
N LEU A 194 -0.55 -15.47 3.95
CA LEU A 194 0.41 -15.40 5.06
C LEU A 194 0.37 -16.63 5.95
N TYR A 195 -0.81 -17.06 6.35
CA TYR A 195 -1.00 -18.13 7.35
C TYR A 195 -2.14 -19.07 6.92
N PRO A 196 -1.89 -19.99 5.98
CA PRO A 196 -2.92 -20.89 5.48
C PRO A 196 -3.60 -21.68 6.61
N GLY A 197 -4.93 -21.59 6.67
CA GLY A 197 -5.75 -22.33 7.62
C GLY A 197 -5.80 -21.76 9.04
N ILE A 198 -5.21 -20.61 9.30
CA ILE A 198 -5.30 -19.97 10.62
C ILE A 198 -6.75 -19.49 10.89
N ASP A 199 -7.20 -19.62 12.13
CA ASP A 199 -8.42 -18.97 12.57
C ASP A 199 -8.25 -17.46 12.66
N PRO A 200 -9.10 -16.64 12.00
CA PRO A 200 -8.98 -15.18 12.02
C PRO A 200 -9.00 -14.56 13.41
N ALA A 201 -9.80 -15.10 14.34
CA ALA A 201 -9.85 -14.57 15.70
C ALA A 201 -8.59 -14.89 16.49
N ALA A 202 -8.00 -16.08 16.30
CA ALA A 202 -6.71 -16.43 16.90
C ALA A 202 -5.58 -15.57 16.36
N PHE A 203 -5.57 -15.30 15.04
CA PHE A 203 -4.62 -14.37 14.42
C PHE A 203 -4.74 -12.95 14.99
N ALA A 204 -5.97 -12.42 15.10
CA ALA A 204 -6.20 -11.10 15.64
C ALA A 204 -5.76 -11.00 17.12
N ALA A 205 -6.04 -12.03 17.93
CA ALA A 205 -5.61 -12.09 19.31
C ALA A 205 -4.07 -12.07 19.45
N ASP A 206 -3.36 -12.80 18.60
CA ASP A 206 -1.89 -12.79 18.54
C ASP A 206 -1.35 -11.40 18.17
N CYS A 207 -1.93 -10.77 17.14
CA CYS A 207 -1.54 -9.42 16.72
C CYS A 207 -1.76 -8.37 17.82
N LEU A 208 -2.92 -8.40 18.51
CA LEU A 208 -3.20 -7.54 19.63
C LEU A 208 -2.22 -7.79 20.80
N GLY A 209 -1.91 -9.06 21.08
CA GLY A 209 -0.92 -9.45 22.09
C GLY A 209 0.50 -8.97 21.80
N LYS A 210 0.83 -8.78 20.52
CA LYS A 210 2.13 -8.27 20.04
C LYS A 210 2.21 -6.74 19.94
N GLY A 211 1.11 -6.03 20.18
CA GLY A 211 1.12 -4.57 20.27
C GLY A 211 0.18 -3.82 19.34
N ALA A 212 -0.45 -4.48 18.36
CA ALA A 212 -1.45 -3.81 17.52
C ALA A 212 -2.63 -3.32 18.37
N GLY A 213 -3.10 -2.09 18.14
CA GLY A 213 -4.24 -1.52 18.88
C GLY A 213 -5.59 -1.98 18.33
N LEU A 214 -5.70 -2.09 17.00
CA LEU A 214 -6.88 -2.51 16.26
C LEU A 214 -6.46 -3.43 15.12
N VAL A 215 -7.14 -4.56 14.96
CA VAL A 215 -6.96 -5.48 13.82
C VAL A 215 -8.24 -5.51 13.01
N VAL A 216 -8.17 -5.18 11.72
CA VAL A 216 -9.30 -5.17 10.78
C VAL A 216 -9.06 -6.23 9.70
N LEU A 217 -9.98 -7.17 9.54
CA LEU A 217 -9.97 -8.16 8.47
C LEU A 217 -11.13 -7.90 7.52
N THR A 218 -10.83 -7.49 6.29
CA THR A 218 -11.84 -7.33 5.24
C THR A 218 -12.08 -8.65 4.52
N ARG A 219 -13.35 -8.93 4.16
CA ARG A 219 -13.80 -10.22 3.62
C ARG A 219 -14.56 -10.04 2.30
N GLY A 220 -14.19 -9.02 1.52
CA GLY A 220 -14.89 -8.68 0.28
C GLY A 220 -16.39 -8.49 0.50
N GLY A 221 -17.22 -9.16 -0.30
CA GLY A 221 -18.70 -9.12 -0.18
C GLY A 221 -19.28 -9.71 1.11
N LYS A 222 -18.45 -10.17 2.06
CA LYS A 222 -18.88 -10.66 3.37
C LYS A 222 -18.67 -9.64 4.49
N GLY A 223 -18.26 -8.40 4.17
CA GLY A 223 -18.05 -7.33 5.15
C GLY A 223 -16.67 -7.40 5.82
N ALA A 224 -16.57 -7.05 7.07
CA ALA A 224 -15.30 -6.99 7.79
C ALA A 224 -15.46 -7.35 9.27
N PHE A 225 -14.40 -7.89 9.87
CA PHE A 225 -14.25 -7.95 11.32
C PHE A 225 -13.28 -6.88 11.80
N ALA A 226 -13.51 -6.35 12.99
CA ALA A 226 -12.58 -5.48 13.70
C ALA A 226 -12.43 -5.96 15.14
N TRP A 227 -11.21 -6.26 15.57
CA TRP A 227 -10.88 -6.70 16.94
C TRP A 227 -10.06 -5.63 17.65
N HIS A 228 -10.46 -5.34 18.85
CA HIS A 228 -9.77 -4.46 19.78
C HIS A 228 -9.77 -5.10 21.17
N ALA A 229 -8.96 -4.62 22.12
CA ALA A 229 -8.89 -5.15 23.48
C ALA A 229 -10.26 -5.17 24.21
N SER A 230 -11.21 -4.31 23.81
CA SER A 230 -12.57 -4.26 24.37
C SER A 230 -13.58 -5.22 23.72
N GLY A 231 -13.21 -5.91 22.66
CA GLY A 231 -14.09 -6.85 21.96
C GLY A 231 -13.94 -6.87 20.45
N VAL A 232 -14.93 -7.46 19.78
CA VAL A 232 -15.01 -7.60 18.33
C VAL A 232 -16.28 -6.96 17.77
N VAL A 233 -16.15 -6.34 16.60
CA VAL A 233 -17.27 -5.84 15.80
C VAL A 233 -17.30 -6.60 14.49
N ASP A 234 -18.45 -7.17 14.11
CA ASP A 234 -18.73 -7.71 12.79
C ASP A 234 -19.52 -6.68 11.97
N VAL A 235 -18.91 -6.21 10.90
CA VAL A 235 -19.50 -5.19 10.01
C VAL A 235 -20.03 -5.92 8.75
N PRO A 236 -21.34 -5.90 8.50
CA PRO A 236 -21.91 -6.52 7.30
C PRO A 236 -21.43 -5.81 6.03
N PRO A 237 -21.54 -6.45 4.86
CA PRO A 237 -21.24 -5.81 3.59
C PRO A 237 -22.25 -4.68 3.32
N VAL A 238 -21.79 -3.68 2.57
CA VAL A 238 -22.62 -2.55 2.09
C VAL A 238 -23.28 -2.92 0.77
#